data_8cbdfe834de747d2eac874f08244201b
#
_entry.id   8cbdfe834de747d2eac874f08244201b
#
_cell.length_a   1.000
_cell.length_b   1.000
_cell.length_c   1.000
_cell.angle_alpha   90.00
_cell.angle_beta   90.00
_cell.angle_gamma   90.00
#
_symmetry.space_group_name_H-M   'P 1'
#
loop_
_entity.id
_entity.type
_entity.pdbx_description
1 polymer ?
#
loop_
_entity_poly.entity_id
_entity_poly.type
_entity_poly.pdbx_seq_one_letter_code
_entity_poly.pdbx_strand_id
1 'polypeptide(L)'
;RQRQMCIRDSRKKDLIMKIGRNDKCWCGSGKKYKACHMSFDNRIKDYWNRGYEVPDHSMIKTPEQIEGIREAGKKNTMVLDFITPYVKEGVSTGELNRLIEEYTREIGGIPACLGYQGYPKSVCISIDDVVCHGIPSDHQILKSGQILNVDCTTIYNGYFGDASRMFCIGDVSEEKKKLVRVTKECVCLLYT
;
A
#
# COMPACT_ATOMS: atom_id res chain seq x y z
N ARG A 1 3.27 -2.44 -22.27
CA ARG A 1 4.68 -2.38 -21.81
C ARG A 1 4.72 -1.38 -20.66
N GLN A 2 4.48 -1.83 -19.43
CA GLN A 2 4.79 -1.08 -18.23
C GLN A 2 6.31 -0.95 -18.15
N ARG A 3 6.80 0.26 -18.42
CA ARG A 3 8.17 0.59 -18.05
C ARG A 3 8.19 0.66 -16.51
N GLN A 4 8.85 -0.30 -15.89
CA GLN A 4 9.42 -0.11 -14.58
C GLN A 4 10.11 1.25 -14.59
N MET A 5 9.60 2.18 -13.80
CA MET A 5 10.26 3.46 -13.59
C MET A 5 11.59 3.15 -12.92
N CYS A 6 12.65 3.13 -13.73
CA CYS A 6 14.01 3.04 -13.25
C CYS A 6 14.30 4.28 -12.39
N ILE A 7 14.24 4.10 -11.10
CA ILE A 7 14.85 5.01 -10.12
C ILE A 7 16.37 4.88 -10.28
N ARG A 8 16.92 5.30 -11.39
CA ARG A 8 18.33 4.97 -11.68
C ARG A 8 19.35 6.10 -11.56
N ASP A 9 18.99 7.38 -11.33
CA ASP A 9 20.04 8.40 -11.51
C ASP A 9 20.26 9.46 -10.42
N SER A 10 19.46 9.52 -9.34
CA SER A 10 19.77 10.42 -8.22
C SER A 10 20.50 9.73 -7.05
N ARG A 11 20.68 8.41 -7.08
CA ARG A 11 21.01 7.57 -5.92
C ARG A 11 22.49 7.38 -5.60
N LYS A 12 23.41 7.93 -6.37
CA LYS A 12 24.85 7.70 -6.13
C LYS A 12 25.42 8.49 -4.94
N LYS A 13 24.70 9.48 -4.39
CA LYS A 13 25.26 10.36 -3.35
C LYS A 13 24.81 10.08 -1.93
N ASP A 14 23.68 9.41 -1.69
CA ASP A 14 23.06 9.35 -0.36
C ASP A 14 23.13 7.99 0.36
N LEU A 15 23.73 6.97 -0.26
CA LEU A 15 23.87 5.62 0.32
C LEU A 15 24.79 5.56 1.55
N ILE A 16 25.59 6.59 1.78
CA ILE A 16 26.53 6.63 2.90
C ILE A 16 26.31 7.93 3.67
N MET A 17 25.49 7.89 4.71
CA MET A 17 25.48 8.96 5.70
C MET A 17 26.89 9.09 6.29
N LYS A 18 27.47 10.29 6.21
CA LYS A 18 28.74 10.60 6.88
C LYS A 18 28.47 10.76 8.38
N ILE A 19 28.29 9.63 9.08
CA ILE A 19 28.12 9.62 10.52
C ILE A 19 29.39 9.08 11.18
N GLY A 20 29.88 9.80 12.19
CA GLY A 20 31.05 9.40 12.94
C GLY A 20 30.76 8.23 13.88
N ARG A 21 31.76 7.38 14.11
CA ARG A 21 31.64 6.18 14.96
C ARG A 21 31.04 6.46 16.35
N ASN A 22 31.31 7.63 16.92
CA ASN A 22 30.87 8.02 18.25
C ASN A 22 29.61 8.92 18.24
N ASP A 23 29.11 9.31 17.07
CA ASP A 23 27.91 10.14 16.95
C ASP A 23 26.66 9.35 17.36
N LYS A 24 25.57 10.06 17.64
CA LYS A 24 24.27 9.43 17.88
C LYS A 24 23.83 8.68 16.62
N CYS A 25 23.33 7.46 16.82
CA CYS A 25 22.87 6.65 15.71
C CYS A 25 21.70 7.33 14.96
N TRP A 26 21.71 7.24 13.65
CA TRP A 26 20.69 7.77 12.76
C TRP A 26 19.26 7.23 13.02
N CYS A 27 19.14 6.05 13.68
CA CYS A 27 17.86 5.41 13.99
C CYS A 27 17.07 6.09 15.13
N GLY A 28 17.58 7.16 15.73
CA GLY A 28 16.91 7.86 16.84
C GLY A 28 16.99 7.15 18.20
N SER A 29 17.68 6.00 18.33
CA SER A 29 17.78 5.23 19.58
C SER A 29 18.57 5.92 20.69
N GLY A 30 19.23 7.07 20.40
CA GLY A 30 20.13 7.76 21.32
C GLY A 30 21.48 7.06 21.58
N LYS A 31 21.66 5.82 21.11
CA LYS A 31 22.93 5.07 21.24
C LYS A 31 23.99 5.61 20.28
N LYS A 32 25.27 5.42 20.62
CA LYS A 32 26.39 5.71 19.71
C LYS A 32 26.29 4.80 18.48
N TYR A 33 26.57 5.33 17.28
CA TYR A 33 26.52 4.61 16.03
C TYR A 33 27.27 3.28 16.06
N LYS A 34 28.50 3.27 16.61
CA LYS A 34 29.32 2.03 16.77
C LYS A 34 28.65 0.92 17.57
N ALA A 35 27.79 1.28 18.53
CA ALA A 35 27.10 0.35 19.43
C ALA A 35 25.65 0.05 18.95
N CYS A 36 25.28 0.52 17.75
CA CYS A 36 23.94 0.37 17.21
C CYS A 36 24.00 -0.17 15.77
N HIS A 37 24.01 0.68 14.76
CA HIS A 37 23.85 0.25 13.36
C HIS A 37 25.16 0.16 12.55
N MET A 38 26.32 0.53 13.08
CA MET A 38 27.56 0.53 12.32
C MET A 38 27.91 -0.83 11.71
N SER A 39 27.71 -1.93 12.43
CA SER A 39 27.96 -3.28 11.90
C SER A 39 26.99 -3.67 10.80
N PHE A 40 25.73 -3.27 10.92
CA PHE A 40 24.71 -3.48 9.91
C PHE A 40 25.01 -2.68 8.63
N ASP A 41 25.30 -1.38 8.78
CA ASP A 41 25.60 -0.49 7.66
C ASP A 41 26.88 -0.91 6.92
N ASN A 42 27.89 -1.41 7.65
CA ASN A 42 29.09 -1.97 7.04
C ASN A 42 28.80 -3.22 6.19
N ARG A 43 27.89 -4.10 6.64
CA ARG A 43 27.45 -5.26 5.84
C ARG A 43 26.71 -4.83 4.59
N ILE A 44 25.79 -3.87 4.70
CA ILE A 44 25.07 -3.30 3.55
C ILE A 44 26.05 -2.71 2.56
N LYS A 45 27.04 -1.95 3.03
CA LYS A 45 28.10 -1.39 2.19
C LYS A 45 28.93 -2.47 1.48
N ASP A 46 29.24 -3.58 2.15
CA ASP A 46 29.95 -4.71 1.55
C ASP A 46 29.13 -5.33 0.40
N TYR A 47 27.82 -5.60 0.63
CA TYR A 47 26.96 -6.08 -0.42
C TYR A 47 26.88 -5.11 -1.61
N TRP A 48 26.77 -3.81 -1.34
CA TRP A 48 26.75 -2.81 -2.40
C TRP A 48 28.06 -2.80 -3.21
N ASN A 49 29.22 -2.85 -2.53
CA ASN A 49 30.53 -2.94 -3.18
C ASN A 49 30.69 -4.18 -4.06
N ARG A 50 29.97 -5.25 -3.73
CA ARG A 50 29.92 -6.51 -4.50
C ARG A 50 28.91 -6.47 -5.65
N GLY A 51 28.23 -5.33 -5.88
CA GLY A 51 27.29 -5.12 -6.98
C GLY A 51 25.84 -5.54 -6.71
N TYR A 52 25.48 -5.86 -5.46
CA TYR A 52 24.10 -6.14 -5.10
C TYR A 52 23.29 -4.85 -4.95
N GLU A 53 22.00 -4.90 -5.32
CA GLU A 53 21.06 -3.84 -4.94
C GLU A 53 20.79 -3.91 -3.45
N VAL A 54 20.96 -2.80 -2.77
CA VAL A 54 20.72 -2.69 -1.31
C VAL A 54 19.77 -1.54 -1.02
N PRO A 55 18.91 -1.67 0.02
CA PRO A 55 18.04 -0.57 0.43
C PRO A 55 18.86 0.60 0.96
N ASP A 56 18.47 1.82 0.63
CA ASP A 56 19.05 3.02 1.24
C ASP A 56 18.39 3.34 2.60
N HIS A 57 18.98 4.25 3.36
CA HIS A 57 18.48 4.62 4.69
C HIS A 57 17.09 5.29 4.65
N SER A 58 16.67 5.86 3.54
CA SER A 58 15.33 6.47 3.41
C SER A 58 14.20 5.45 3.53
N MET A 59 14.53 4.17 3.28
CA MET A 59 13.57 3.07 3.46
C MET A 59 13.34 2.71 4.93
N ILE A 60 14.26 3.10 5.82
CA ILE A 60 14.15 2.82 7.27
C ILE A 60 13.44 4.02 7.91
N LYS A 61 12.28 3.76 8.47
CA LYS A 61 11.41 4.81 9.02
C LYS A 61 11.74 5.12 10.47
N THR A 62 11.62 6.39 10.85
CA THR A 62 11.70 6.81 12.25
C THR A 62 10.44 6.40 13.01
N PRO A 63 10.45 6.39 14.37
CA PRO A 63 9.25 6.14 15.16
C PRO A 63 8.07 7.05 14.80
N GLU A 64 8.33 8.33 14.53
CA GLU A 64 7.32 9.33 14.13
C GLU A 64 6.73 8.99 12.76
N GLN A 65 7.57 8.58 11.81
CA GLN A 65 7.12 8.16 10.48
C GLN A 65 6.31 6.87 10.56
N ILE A 66 6.70 5.90 11.41
CA ILE A 66 5.95 4.67 11.63
C ILE A 66 4.56 5.00 12.20
N GLU A 67 4.47 5.91 13.18
CA GLU A 67 3.17 6.31 13.72
C GLU A 67 2.30 7.03 12.67
N GLY A 68 2.88 7.92 11.87
CA GLY A 68 2.17 8.57 10.76
C GLY A 68 1.62 7.56 9.74
N ILE A 69 2.41 6.55 9.37
CA ILE A 69 1.98 5.45 8.48
C ILE A 69 0.86 4.63 9.15
N ARG A 70 0.98 4.36 10.46
CA ARG A 70 -0.05 3.64 11.22
C ARG A 70 -1.39 4.38 11.23
N GLU A 71 -1.37 5.68 11.47
CA GLU A 71 -2.58 6.51 11.44
C GLU A 71 -3.21 6.56 10.04
N ALA A 72 -2.41 6.70 8.98
CA ALA A 72 -2.91 6.63 7.61
C ALA A 72 -3.52 5.24 7.31
N GLY A 73 -2.87 4.16 7.77
CA GLY A 73 -3.39 2.80 7.64
C GLY A 73 -4.73 2.59 8.36
N LYS A 74 -4.88 3.14 9.58
CA LYS A 74 -6.16 3.12 10.31
C LYS A 74 -7.26 3.84 9.52
N LYS A 75 -6.97 5.03 8.97
CA LYS A 75 -7.93 5.77 8.14
C LYS A 75 -8.34 4.97 6.91
N ASN A 76 -7.38 4.36 6.22
CA ASN A 76 -7.67 3.53 5.06
C ASN A 76 -8.52 2.30 5.40
N THR A 77 -8.28 1.66 6.56
CA THR A 77 -9.11 0.56 7.05
C THR A 77 -10.54 1.01 7.32
N MET A 78 -10.74 2.21 7.90
CA MET A 78 -12.08 2.78 8.09
C MET A 78 -12.83 2.94 6.76
N VAL A 79 -12.15 3.32 5.68
CA VAL A 79 -12.76 3.41 4.34
C VAL A 79 -13.24 2.03 3.86
N LEU A 80 -12.42 0.99 4.02
CA LEU A 80 -12.80 -0.38 3.64
C LEU A 80 -13.92 -0.94 4.52
N ASP A 81 -13.96 -0.58 5.81
CA ASP A 81 -15.07 -0.96 6.71
C ASP A 81 -16.35 -0.24 6.34
N PHE A 82 -16.28 1.06 6.07
CA PHE A 82 -17.43 1.87 5.64
C PHE A 82 -18.06 1.33 4.35
N ILE A 83 -17.27 1.01 3.32
CA ILE A 83 -17.81 0.56 2.04
C ILE A 83 -18.37 -0.86 2.08
N THR A 84 -17.99 -1.68 3.05
CA THR A 84 -18.36 -3.10 3.13
C THR A 84 -19.88 -3.36 2.98
N PRO A 85 -20.80 -2.67 3.66
CA PRO A 85 -22.23 -2.92 3.55
C PRO A 85 -22.83 -2.49 2.20
N TYR A 86 -22.13 -1.67 1.45
CA TYR A 86 -22.57 -1.18 0.13
C TYR A 86 -22.15 -2.09 -1.01
N VAL A 87 -21.17 -2.98 -0.79
CA VAL A 87 -20.67 -3.92 -1.81
C VAL A 87 -21.63 -5.09 -1.92
N LYS A 88 -22.61 -4.98 -2.81
CA LYS A 88 -23.65 -5.99 -3.03
C LYS A 88 -24.14 -5.99 -4.48
N GLU A 89 -24.86 -7.04 -4.85
CA GLU A 89 -25.50 -7.14 -6.18
C GLU A 89 -26.35 -5.92 -6.50
N GLY A 90 -26.31 -5.49 -7.75
CA GLY A 90 -27.07 -4.35 -8.28
C GLY A 90 -26.41 -2.99 -8.11
N VAL A 91 -25.35 -2.87 -7.31
CA VAL A 91 -24.61 -1.61 -7.15
C VAL A 91 -23.57 -1.48 -8.27
N SER A 92 -23.37 -0.26 -8.79
CA SER A 92 -22.30 0.00 -9.77
C SER A 92 -20.95 0.23 -9.07
N THR A 93 -19.87 -0.12 -9.76
CA THR A 93 -18.52 0.20 -9.25
C THR A 93 -18.28 1.71 -9.23
N GLY A 94 -18.93 2.48 -10.10
CA GLY A 94 -18.92 3.95 -10.09
C GLY A 94 -19.54 4.54 -8.82
N GLU A 95 -20.65 3.97 -8.34
CA GLU A 95 -21.26 4.38 -7.07
C GLU A 95 -20.36 4.05 -5.88
N LEU A 96 -19.76 2.87 -5.84
CA LEU A 96 -18.79 2.54 -4.80
C LEU A 96 -17.61 3.52 -4.79
N ASN A 97 -17.11 3.92 -5.96
CA ASN A 97 -16.07 4.94 -6.05
C ASN A 97 -16.50 6.27 -5.44
N ARG A 98 -17.73 6.74 -5.71
CA ARG A 98 -18.25 8.01 -5.14
C ARG A 98 -18.31 7.93 -3.62
N LEU A 99 -18.89 6.87 -3.07
CA LEU A 99 -18.99 6.66 -1.63
C LEU A 99 -17.61 6.60 -0.95
N ILE A 100 -16.66 5.90 -1.56
CA ILE A 100 -15.28 5.81 -1.07
C ILE A 100 -14.61 7.18 -1.08
N GLU A 101 -14.73 7.94 -2.16
CA GLU A 101 -14.15 9.27 -2.27
C GLU A 101 -14.73 10.23 -1.22
N GLU A 102 -16.05 10.30 -1.11
CA GLU A 102 -16.75 11.17 -0.16
C GLU A 102 -16.35 10.85 1.28
N TYR A 103 -16.41 9.58 1.67
CA TYR A 103 -16.03 9.17 3.03
C TYR A 103 -14.55 9.38 3.32
N THR A 104 -13.66 9.11 2.35
CA THR A 104 -12.23 9.38 2.52
C THR A 104 -11.98 10.85 2.84
N ARG A 105 -12.67 11.76 2.16
CA ARG A 105 -12.56 13.22 2.40
C ARG A 105 -13.20 13.61 3.75
N GLU A 106 -14.34 13.04 4.09
CA GLU A 106 -15.04 13.28 5.36
C GLU A 106 -14.13 12.98 6.57
N ILE A 107 -13.38 11.87 6.53
CA ILE A 107 -12.45 11.51 7.61
C ILE A 107 -11.11 12.26 7.56
N GLY A 108 -10.99 13.27 6.69
CA GLY A 108 -9.81 14.12 6.54
C GLY A 108 -8.68 13.52 5.71
N GLY A 109 -8.96 12.43 4.97
CA GLY A 109 -8.03 11.79 4.04
C GLY A 109 -8.11 12.37 2.63
N ILE A 110 -7.13 12.02 1.81
CA ILE A 110 -7.09 12.32 0.37
C ILE A 110 -6.99 10.98 -0.37
N PRO A 111 -7.88 10.67 -1.34
CA PRO A 111 -7.76 9.48 -2.19
C PRO A 111 -6.47 9.57 -3.02
N ALA A 112 -5.51 8.68 -2.78
CA ALA A 112 -4.19 8.75 -3.40
C ALA A 112 -4.21 8.35 -4.89
N CYS A 113 -5.16 7.50 -5.29
CA CYS A 113 -5.26 7.04 -6.67
C CYS A 113 -5.71 8.15 -7.63
N LEU A 114 -6.56 9.08 -7.16
CA LEU A 114 -7.17 10.09 -8.01
C LEU A 114 -6.13 11.05 -8.59
N GLY A 115 -6.00 11.04 -9.90
CA GLY A 115 -5.02 11.86 -10.64
C GLY A 115 -3.59 11.28 -10.67
N TYR A 116 -3.32 10.21 -9.91
CA TYR A 116 -1.99 9.60 -9.95
C TYR A 116 -1.69 9.02 -11.33
N GLN A 117 -0.67 9.54 -12.00
CA GLN A 117 -0.29 9.19 -13.37
C GLN A 117 -1.48 9.21 -14.37
N GLY A 118 -2.45 10.08 -14.14
CA GLY A 118 -3.65 10.20 -14.97
C GLY A 118 -4.77 9.22 -14.64
N TYR A 119 -4.67 8.46 -13.55
CA TYR A 119 -5.75 7.56 -13.11
C TYR A 119 -7.01 8.38 -12.73
N PRO A 120 -8.19 8.06 -13.30
CA PRO A 120 -9.35 8.97 -13.24
C PRO A 120 -10.28 8.77 -12.04
N LYS A 121 -9.98 7.83 -11.15
CA LYS A 121 -10.86 7.41 -10.04
C LYS A 121 -10.12 7.39 -8.70
N SER A 122 -10.89 7.36 -7.62
CA SER A 122 -10.37 7.43 -6.25
C SER A 122 -9.98 6.08 -5.67
N VAL A 123 -10.38 4.99 -6.31
CA VAL A 123 -10.18 3.61 -5.88
C VAL A 123 -10.02 2.70 -7.09
N CYS A 124 -9.30 1.60 -6.96
CA CYS A 124 -9.30 0.53 -7.95
C CYS A 124 -10.32 -0.55 -7.56
N ILE A 125 -11.19 -0.94 -8.52
CA ILE A 125 -12.18 -1.98 -8.32
C ILE A 125 -12.04 -3.02 -9.43
N SER A 126 -11.59 -4.22 -9.05
CA SER A 126 -11.25 -5.29 -9.99
C SER A 126 -12.19 -6.48 -9.79
N ILE A 127 -12.93 -6.85 -10.85
CA ILE A 127 -13.95 -7.91 -10.82
C ILE A 127 -13.42 -9.12 -11.59
N ASP A 128 -13.57 -10.31 -11.02
CA ASP A 128 -13.27 -11.62 -11.59
C ASP A 128 -11.86 -11.72 -12.21
N ASP A 129 -11.73 -11.64 -13.54
CA ASP A 129 -10.50 -11.79 -14.32
C ASP A 129 -9.67 -10.51 -14.41
N VAL A 130 -10.17 -9.38 -13.94
CA VAL A 130 -9.39 -8.14 -13.81
C VAL A 130 -8.45 -8.28 -12.63
N VAL A 131 -7.16 -8.48 -12.90
CA VAL A 131 -6.15 -8.79 -11.88
C VAL A 131 -5.92 -7.64 -10.90
N CYS A 132 -5.79 -6.40 -11.42
CA CYS A 132 -5.60 -5.18 -10.60
C CYS A 132 -5.96 -3.93 -11.40
N HIS A 133 -6.04 -2.79 -10.71
CA HIS A 133 -6.24 -1.45 -11.28
C HIS A 133 -7.51 -1.30 -12.12
N GLY A 134 -8.55 -2.09 -11.83
CA GLY A 134 -9.86 -1.95 -12.48
C GLY A 134 -10.42 -0.53 -12.27
N ILE A 135 -10.87 0.12 -13.35
CA ILE A 135 -11.38 1.50 -13.32
C ILE A 135 -12.89 1.46 -13.04
N PRO A 136 -13.37 2.01 -11.91
CA PRO A 136 -14.79 2.08 -11.61
C PRO A 136 -15.63 2.78 -12.68
N SER A 137 -16.81 2.22 -12.96
CA SER A 137 -17.75 2.72 -13.98
C SER A 137 -19.19 2.60 -13.51
N ASP A 138 -20.01 3.59 -13.85
CA ASP A 138 -21.46 3.55 -13.58
C ASP A 138 -22.18 2.46 -14.40
N HIS A 139 -21.57 1.98 -15.48
CA HIS A 139 -22.11 0.92 -16.33
C HIS A 139 -21.68 -0.49 -15.85
N GLN A 140 -20.77 -0.59 -14.93
CA GLN A 140 -20.28 -1.86 -14.38
C GLN A 140 -21.04 -2.21 -13.10
N ILE A 141 -22.14 -2.95 -13.27
CA ILE A 141 -23.04 -3.35 -12.17
C ILE A 141 -22.60 -4.70 -11.61
N LEU A 142 -22.50 -4.80 -10.29
CA LEU A 142 -22.16 -6.03 -9.58
C LEU A 142 -23.27 -7.08 -9.73
N LYS A 143 -22.87 -8.33 -9.97
CA LYS A 143 -23.77 -9.47 -10.17
C LYS A 143 -23.43 -10.60 -9.19
N SER A 144 -24.45 -11.36 -8.80
CA SER A 144 -24.24 -12.61 -8.04
C SER A 144 -23.27 -13.54 -8.76
N GLY A 145 -22.42 -14.25 -8.00
CA GLY A 145 -21.38 -15.14 -8.51
C GLY A 145 -20.04 -14.48 -8.80
N GLN A 146 -19.93 -13.16 -8.67
CA GLN A 146 -18.66 -12.45 -8.86
C GLN A 146 -17.83 -12.36 -7.59
N ILE A 147 -16.51 -12.31 -7.75
CA ILE A 147 -15.58 -11.85 -6.72
C ILE A 147 -15.05 -10.47 -7.10
N LEU A 148 -14.80 -9.64 -6.08
CA LEU A 148 -14.43 -8.23 -6.27
C LEU A 148 -13.30 -7.87 -5.33
N ASN A 149 -12.26 -7.24 -5.88
CA ASN A 149 -11.24 -6.58 -5.07
C ASN A 149 -11.52 -5.06 -5.05
N VAL A 150 -11.62 -4.49 -3.86
CA VAL A 150 -11.63 -3.04 -3.62
C VAL A 150 -10.28 -2.67 -3.03
N ASP A 151 -9.52 -1.84 -3.74
CA ASP A 151 -8.15 -1.48 -3.43
C ASP A 151 -8.05 0.03 -3.25
N CYS A 152 -7.87 0.45 -1.99
CA CYS A 152 -7.89 1.84 -1.57
C CYS A 152 -6.53 2.26 -1.05
N THR A 153 -6.10 3.46 -1.44
CA THR A 153 -4.95 4.13 -0.83
C THR A 153 -5.37 5.51 -0.35
N THR A 154 -5.18 5.77 0.95
CA THR A 154 -5.52 7.04 1.59
C THR A 154 -4.26 7.78 2.00
N ILE A 155 -4.14 9.06 1.65
CA ILE A 155 -3.12 9.96 2.19
C ILE A 155 -3.72 10.65 3.41
N TYR A 156 -3.03 10.57 4.54
CA TYR A 156 -3.41 11.27 5.78
C TYR A 156 -2.17 11.88 6.42
N ASN A 157 -2.20 13.19 6.67
CA ASN A 157 -1.06 13.96 7.21
C ASN A 157 0.26 13.72 6.45
N GLY A 158 0.20 13.53 5.13
CA GLY A 158 1.38 13.28 4.28
C GLY A 158 1.88 11.83 4.28
N TYR A 159 1.24 10.91 5.01
CA TYR A 159 1.54 9.48 5.02
C TYR A 159 0.51 8.69 4.24
N PHE A 160 0.91 7.54 3.70
CA PHE A 160 0.07 6.67 2.90
C PHE A 160 -0.37 5.45 3.72
N GLY A 161 -1.68 5.19 3.72
CA GLY A 161 -2.25 3.91 4.12
C GLY A 161 -2.80 3.21 2.90
N ASP A 162 -2.37 1.98 2.65
CA ASP A 162 -2.72 1.19 1.48
C ASP A 162 -3.20 -0.18 1.91
N ALA A 163 -4.37 -0.58 1.43
CA ALA A 163 -4.94 -1.90 1.69
C ALA A 163 -6.05 -2.24 0.70
N SER A 164 -6.24 -3.51 0.48
CA SER A 164 -7.35 -4.01 -0.32
C SER A 164 -8.19 -5.04 0.43
N ARG A 165 -9.43 -5.23 -0.03
CA ARG A 165 -10.36 -6.22 0.50
C ARG A 165 -11.09 -6.94 -0.61
N MET A 166 -11.13 -8.27 -0.51
CA MET A 166 -11.93 -9.11 -1.40
C MET A 166 -13.36 -9.27 -0.88
N PHE A 167 -14.30 -9.25 -1.81
CA PHE A 167 -15.72 -9.47 -1.56
C PHE A 167 -16.26 -10.59 -2.47
N CYS A 168 -17.17 -11.38 -1.93
CA CYS A 168 -17.94 -12.37 -2.68
C CYS A 168 -19.37 -11.83 -2.84
N ILE A 169 -19.86 -11.71 -4.06
CA ILE A 169 -21.17 -11.12 -4.36
C ILE A 169 -22.21 -12.25 -4.55
N GLY A 170 -23.18 -12.30 -3.67
CA GLY A 170 -24.24 -13.33 -3.74
C GLY A 170 -23.69 -14.76 -3.65
N ASP A 171 -24.20 -15.65 -4.51
CA ASP A 171 -23.81 -17.07 -4.52
C ASP A 171 -22.59 -17.30 -5.42
N VAL A 172 -21.43 -17.36 -4.81
CA VAL A 172 -20.12 -17.52 -5.46
C VAL A 172 -19.70 -19.00 -5.44
N SER A 173 -19.10 -19.49 -6.54
CA SER A 173 -18.62 -20.87 -6.63
C SER A 173 -17.54 -21.19 -5.59
N GLU A 174 -17.44 -22.47 -5.19
CA GLU A 174 -16.45 -22.93 -4.21
C GLU A 174 -15.00 -22.70 -4.68
N GLU A 175 -14.75 -22.73 -5.98
CA GLU A 175 -13.43 -22.43 -6.55
C GLU A 175 -13.03 -20.99 -6.31
N LYS A 176 -13.94 -20.03 -6.56
CA LYS A 176 -13.71 -18.61 -6.29
C LYS A 176 -13.55 -18.32 -4.79
N LYS A 177 -14.41 -18.94 -3.94
CA LYS A 177 -14.26 -18.85 -2.47
C LYS A 177 -12.91 -19.38 -2.00
N LYS A 178 -12.48 -20.53 -2.55
CA LYS A 178 -11.16 -21.10 -2.26
C LYS A 178 -10.03 -20.15 -2.67
N LEU A 179 -10.11 -19.56 -3.87
CA LEU A 179 -9.13 -18.59 -4.35
C LEU A 179 -8.99 -17.40 -3.37
N VAL A 180 -10.10 -16.78 -2.99
CA VAL A 180 -10.13 -15.66 -2.05
C VAL A 180 -9.51 -16.05 -0.70
N ARG A 181 -9.89 -17.22 -0.15
CA ARG A 181 -9.36 -17.71 1.13
C ARG A 181 -7.86 -17.99 1.07
N VAL A 182 -7.39 -18.73 0.06
CA VAL A 182 -5.97 -19.08 -0.07
C VAL A 182 -5.11 -17.84 -0.30
N THR A 183 -5.57 -16.90 -1.11
CA THR A 183 -4.86 -15.62 -1.33
C THR A 183 -4.71 -14.85 -0.02
N LYS A 184 -5.76 -14.79 0.81
CA LYS A 184 -5.69 -14.15 2.13
C LYS A 184 -4.69 -14.87 3.05
N GLU A 185 -4.69 -16.19 3.07
CA GLU A 185 -3.73 -17.00 3.83
C GLU A 185 -2.29 -16.72 3.37
N CYS A 186 -2.03 -16.65 2.05
CA CYS A 186 -0.71 -16.31 1.51
C CYS A 186 -0.23 -14.93 1.97
N VAL A 187 -1.09 -13.91 1.93
CA VAL A 187 -0.74 -12.57 2.43
C VAL A 187 -0.39 -12.60 3.91
N CYS A 188 -1.14 -13.34 4.75
CA CYS A 188 -0.83 -13.49 6.16
C CYS A 188 0.55 -14.14 6.40
N LEU A 189 0.92 -15.14 5.60
CA LEU A 189 2.21 -15.82 5.70
C LEU A 189 3.42 -14.94 5.33
N LEU A 190 3.22 -13.86 4.57
CA LEU A 190 4.30 -12.93 4.25
C LEU A 190 4.77 -12.11 5.45
N TYR A 191 3.99 -12.05 6.54
CA TYR A 191 4.28 -11.27 7.76
C TYR A 191 4.69 -12.14 8.95
N THR A 192 4.78 -13.45 8.78
CA THR A 192 5.23 -14.41 9.81
C THR A 192 6.62 -14.93 9.50
#